data_35b5289ca291270677b9255c37ea76a0
#
_entry.id   35b5289ca291270677b9255c37ea76a0
#
_cell.length_a   1.000
_cell.length_b   1.000
_cell.length_c   1.000
_cell.angle_alpha   90.00
_cell.angle_beta   90.00
_cell.angle_gamma   90.00
#
_symmetry.space_group_name_H-M   'P 1'
#
loop_
_entity.id
_entity.type
_entity.pdbx_description
1 polymer ?
#
loop_
_entity_poly.entity_id
_entity_poly.type
_entity_poly.pdbx_seq_one_letter_code
_entity_poly.pdbx_strand_id
1 'polypeptide(L)'
;YTCWEDFAGRLDKPLAAFIKLYKPAYFERVGLRYVNFFSRKALELEGTPYKELIRSCYLGILAEDDIQESATARCSVDLDLSIRGGCKAKIHAGPGMIKRNGQQDPEIKFIFDQDLYMGGKLPVNLSAGALQTLHGQAFSIFRGAITDTLHDAMEPQNI
;
A
#
# COMPACT_ATOMS: atom_id res chain seq x y z
N TYR A 1 -6.65 10.38 -5.92
CA TYR A 1 -5.21 10.13 -6.17
C TYR A 1 -5.04 9.67 -7.61
N THR A 2 -4.34 10.45 -8.39
CA THR A 2 -4.10 10.13 -9.81
C THR A 2 -2.65 9.67 -10.00
N CYS A 3 -1.70 10.45 -9.49
CA CYS A 3 -0.28 10.11 -9.53
C CYS A 3 0.46 10.71 -8.32
N TRP A 4 1.70 10.29 -8.14
CA TRP A 4 2.55 10.75 -7.04
C TRP A 4 2.85 12.25 -7.11
N GLU A 5 3.13 12.75 -8.30
CA GLU A 5 3.49 14.15 -8.54
C GLU A 5 2.37 15.10 -8.12
N ASP A 6 1.13 14.77 -8.46
CA ASP A 6 -0.05 15.52 -8.03
C ASP A 6 -0.21 15.53 -6.50
N PHE A 7 -0.01 14.38 -5.87
CA PHE A 7 -0.10 14.28 -4.42
C PHE A 7 1.00 15.09 -3.73
N ALA A 8 2.25 14.91 -4.16
CA ALA A 8 3.41 15.63 -3.61
C ALA A 8 3.25 17.14 -3.79
N GLY A 9 2.84 17.60 -4.98
CA GLY A 9 2.60 19.02 -5.25
C GLY A 9 1.49 19.64 -4.40
N ARG A 10 0.46 18.87 -4.03
CA ARG A 10 -0.58 19.35 -3.09
C ARG A 10 -0.07 19.47 -1.66
N LEU A 11 0.92 18.68 -1.28
CA LEU A 11 1.52 18.73 0.05
C LEU A 11 2.48 19.92 0.22
N ASP A 12 3.14 20.37 -0.84
CA ASP A 12 4.19 21.40 -0.78
C ASP A 12 3.75 22.68 -0.08
N LYS A 13 2.63 23.25 -0.47
CA LYS A 13 2.13 24.52 0.11
C LYS A 13 1.76 24.40 1.58
N PRO A 14 0.94 23.40 2.01
CA PRO A 14 0.61 23.19 3.43
C PRO A 14 1.84 22.93 4.27
N LEU A 15 2.77 22.09 3.79
CA LEU A 15 3.99 21.77 4.50
C LEU A 15 4.90 22.99 4.66
N ALA A 16 5.10 23.77 3.62
CA ALA A 16 5.89 25.00 3.66
C ALA A 16 5.27 26.02 4.63
N ALA A 17 3.94 26.18 4.61
CA ALA A 17 3.23 27.06 5.55
C ALA A 17 3.41 26.59 7.00
N PHE A 18 3.25 25.31 7.26
CA PHE A 18 3.46 24.69 8.57
C PHE A 18 4.89 24.96 9.08
N ILE A 19 5.90 24.67 8.25
CA ILE A 19 7.31 24.88 8.61
C ILE A 19 7.59 26.36 8.91
N LYS A 20 7.05 27.28 8.11
CA LYS A 20 7.22 28.72 8.29
C LYS A 20 6.61 29.22 9.60
N LEU A 21 5.41 28.74 9.95
CA LEU A 21 4.67 29.18 11.13
C LEU A 21 5.21 28.59 12.41
N TYR A 22 5.42 27.28 12.43
CA TYR A 22 5.77 26.56 13.67
C TYR A 22 7.27 26.35 13.86
N LYS A 23 8.08 26.50 12.80
CA LYS A 23 9.55 26.34 12.81
C LYS A 23 10.02 25.09 13.55
N PRO A 24 9.47 23.90 13.23
CA PRO A 24 9.88 22.68 13.91
C PRO A 24 11.36 22.42 13.67
N ALA A 25 12.07 21.95 14.70
CA ALA A 25 13.50 21.60 14.56
C ALA A 25 13.69 20.31 13.76
N TYR A 26 12.75 19.37 13.88
CA TYR A 26 12.77 18.06 13.20
C TYR A 26 11.35 17.47 13.19
N PHE A 27 11.16 16.42 12.39
CA PHE A 27 10.02 15.53 12.45
C PHE A 27 10.40 14.24 13.19
N GLU A 28 9.57 13.78 14.11
CA GLU A 28 9.78 12.51 14.80
C GLU A 28 9.45 11.32 13.90
N ARG A 29 8.50 11.51 12.96
CA ARG A 29 8.09 10.51 11.98
C ARG A 29 7.66 11.20 10.70
N VAL A 30 8.17 10.68 9.58
CA VAL A 30 7.64 10.95 8.24
C VAL A 30 7.11 9.63 7.71
N GLY A 31 5.86 9.59 7.28
CA GLY A 31 5.21 8.36 6.82
C GLY A 31 4.38 8.58 5.59
N LEU A 32 4.23 7.50 4.80
CA LEU A 32 3.43 7.42 3.60
C LEU A 32 2.67 6.11 3.62
N ARG A 33 1.34 6.16 3.51
CA ARG A 33 0.49 4.98 3.52
C ARG A 33 -0.31 4.87 2.24
N TYR A 34 -0.27 3.68 1.65
CA TYR A 34 -1.10 3.29 0.53
C TYR A 34 -2.03 2.17 0.94
N VAL A 35 -3.31 2.31 0.60
CA VAL A 35 -4.32 1.27 0.82
C VAL A 35 -4.91 0.91 -0.54
N ASN A 36 -4.51 -0.25 -1.04
CA ASN A 36 -4.94 -0.74 -2.34
C ASN A 36 -6.03 -1.79 -2.15
N PHE A 37 -7.06 -1.70 -2.98
CA PHE A 37 -8.18 -2.64 -2.99
C PHE A 37 -8.28 -3.25 -4.39
N PHE A 38 -8.06 -4.55 -4.49
CA PHE A 38 -8.19 -5.27 -5.76
C PHE A 38 -9.58 -5.88 -5.84
N SER A 39 -10.40 -5.35 -6.75
CA SER A 39 -11.70 -5.87 -7.10
C SER A 39 -11.57 -6.78 -8.32
N ARG A 40 -11.76 -8.08 -8.13
CA ARG A 40 -11.75 -9.02 -9.26
C ARG A 40 -12.82 -8.69 -10.29
N LYS A 41 -13.98 -8.22 -9.82
CA LYS A 41 -15.06 -7.79 -10.71
C LYS A 41 -14.68 -6.58 -11.56
N ALA A 42 -14.07 -5.56 -10.95
CA ALA A 42 -13.69 -4.34 -11.68
C ALA A 42 -12.52 -4.58 -12.65
N LEU A 43 -11.72 -5.61 -12.42
CA LEU A 43 -10.56 -5.99 -13.23
C LEU A 43 -10.87 -7.14 -14.21
N GLU A 44 -12.13 -7.56 -14.32
CA GLU A 44 -12.56 -8.68 -15.17
C GLU A 44 -11.83 -10.00 -14.85
N LEU A 45 -11.49 -10.22 -13.58
CA LEU A 45 -10.76 -11.39 -13.06
C LEU A 45 -11.65 -12.29 -12.19
N GLU A 46 -12.98 -12.24 -12.35
CA GLU A 46 -13.90 -13.12 -11.63
C GLU A 46 -13.55 -14.60 -11.89
N GLY A 47 -13.47 -15.36 -10.81
CA GLY A 47 -13.07 -16.77 -10.88
C GLY A 47 -11.57 -17.04 -10.83
N THR A 48 -10.72 -16.02 -10.99
CA THR A 48 -9.28 -16.16 -10.80
C THR A 48 -8.94 -16.21 -9.30
N PRO A 49 -8.29 -17.27 -8.81
CA PRO A 49 -7.93 -17.36 -7.40
C PRO A 49 -6.84 -16.34 -7.02
N TYR A 50 -6.84 -15.89 -5.77
CA TYR A 50 -5.86 -14.91 -5.29
C TYR A 50 -4.41 -15.37 -5.46
N LYS A 51 -4.13 -16.66 -5.40
CA LYS A 51 -2.78 -17.22 -5.62
C LYS A 51 -2.22 -16.98 -7.02
N GLU A 52 -3.07 -16.70 -8.00
CA GLU A 52 -2.65 -16.29 -9.35
C GLU A 52 -2.49 -14.78 -9.51
N LEU A 53 -2.96 -13.99 -8.53
CA LEU A 53 -2.96 -12.53 -8.55
C LEU A 53 -1.93 -11.93 -7.60
N ILE A 54 -1.73 -12.57 -6.45
CA ILE A 54 -0.88 -12.08 -5.36
C ILE A 54 0.23 -13.10 -5.08
N ARG A 55 1.41 -12.61 -4.80
CA ARG A 55 2.55 -13.47 -4.42
C ARG A 55 2.29 -14.19 -3.10
N SER A 56 2.72 -15.45 -3.03
CA SER A 56 2.44 -16.37 -1.92
C SER A 56 2.79 -15.83 -0.53
N CYS A 57 3.87 -15.05 -0.41
CA CYS A 57 4.29 -14.46 0.86
C CYS A 57 3.27 -13.48 1.48
N TYR A 58 2.29 -12.99 0.71
CA TYR A 58 1.23 -12.10 1.17
C TYR A 58 -0.14 -12.77 1.27
N LEU A 59 -0.21 -14.08 1.01
CA LEU A 59 -1.45 -14.86 1.01
C LEU A 59 -1.63 -15.70 2.28
N GLY A 60 -0.53 -15.96 3.01
CA GLY A 60 -0.58 -16.90 4.11
C GLY A 60 -1.06 -18.27 3.64
N ILE A 61 -2.01 -18.86 4.35
CA ILE A 61 -2.54 -20.21 4.05
C ILE A 61 -3.27 -20.28 2.68
N LEU A 62 -3.74 -19.14 2.14
CA LEU A 62 -4.39 -19.11 0.81
C LEU A 62 -3.42 -19.35 -0.36
N ALA A 63 -2.12 -19.45 -0.09
CA ALA A 63 -1.12 -19.85 -1.07
C ALA A 63 -1.10 -21.36 -1.33
N GLU A 64 -1.65 -22.16 -0.41
CA GLU A 64 -1.62 -23.63 -0.48
C GLU A 64 -2.71 -24.16 -1.43
N ASP A 65 -2.38 -25.22 -2.18
CA ASP A 65 -3.26 -25.74 -3.23
C ASP A 65 -4.51 -26.46 -2.70
N ASP A 66 -4.42 -27.01 -1.49
CA ASP A 66 -5.51 -27.73 -0.82
C ASP A 66 -6.46 -26.80 -0.05
N ILE A 67 -6.16 -25.51 0.04
CA ILE A 67 -7.00 -24.51 0.71
C ILE A 67 -7.89 -23.78 -0.29
N GLN A 68 -9.20 -23.86 -0.03
CA GLN A 68 -10.20 -23.16 -0.83
C GLN A 68 -10.50 -21.77 -0.26
N GLU A 69 -10.43 -20.73 -1.10
CA GLU A 69 -10.79 -19.36 -0.71
C GLU A 69 -12.21 -19.29 -0.16
N SER A 70 -13.16 -19.99 -0.79
CA SER A 70 -14.58 -20.01 -0.40
C SER A 70 -14.84 -20.65 0.96
N ALA A 71 -13.94 -21.55 1.39
CA ALA A 71 -14.02 -22.22 2.70
C ALA A 71 -13.25 -21.46 3.80
N THR A 72 -12.51 -20.42 3.44
CA THR A 72 -11.69 -19.63 4.36
C THR A 72 -12.45 -18.42 4.88
N ALA A 73 -12.92 -18.46 6.11
CA ALA A 73 -13.69 -17.37 6.71
C ALA A 73 -12.86 -16.10 6.90
N ARG A 74 -11.57 -16.24 7.21
CA ARG A 74 -10.63 -15.11 7.37
C ARG A 74 -9.20 -15.58 7.17
N CYS A 75 -8.45 -14.82 6.40
CA CYS A 75 -7.00 -14.95 6.28
C CYS A 75 -6.41 -13.55 6.10
N SER A 76 -5.38 -13.24 6.85
CA SER A 76 -4.59 -12.03 6.68
C SER A 76 -3.14 -12.28 7.07
N VAL A 77 -2.25 -11.53 6.45
CA VAL A 77 -0.82 -11.51 6.75
C VAL A 77 -0.47 -10.11 7.24
N ASP A 78 0.14 -10.03 8.42
CA ASP A 78 0.61 -8.79 9.01
C ASP A 78 2.14 -8.84 9.12
N LEU A 79 2.83 -7.86 8.56
CA LEU A 79 4.27 -7.80 8.51
C LEU A 79 4.79 -6.49 9.07
N ASP A 80 5.79 -6.55 9.95
CA ASP A 80 6.61 -5.42 10.38
C ASP A 80 8.02 -5.60 9.82
N LEU A 81 8.41 -4.74 8.87
CA LEU A 81 9.66 -4.86 8.13
C LEU A 81 10.59 -3.68 8.41
N SER A 82 11.87 -3.98 8.54
CA SER A 82 12.95 -3.00 8.45
C SER A 82 13.56 -3.07 7.05
N ILE A 83 13.49 -1.95 6.33
CA ILE A 83 13.91 -1.84 4.93
C ILE A 83 15.21 -1.03 4.86
N ARG A 84 15.90 -1.09 3.72
CA ARG A 84 17.13 -0.32 3.50
C ARG A 84 16.88 1.19 3.68
N GLY A 85 17.91 1.92 4.09
CA GLY A 85 17.84 3.38 4.25
C GLY A 85 17.11 3.86 5.51
N GLY A 86 16.96 3.01 6.52
CA GLY A 86 16.27 3.37 7.77
C GLY A 86 14.75 3.42 7.66
N CYS A 87 14.21 2.96 6.53
CA CYS A 87 12.77 2.84 6.33
C CYS A 87 12.22 1.64 7.10
N LYS A 88 10.98 1.77 7.56
CA LYS A 88 10.17 0.68 8.12
C LYS A 88 8.87 0.60 7.35
N ALA A 89 8.30 -0.59 7.26
CA ALA A 89 6.99 -0.81 6.66
C ALA A 89 6.14 -1.70 7.55
N LYS A 90 4.87 -1.32 7.70
CA LYS A 90 3.81 -2.19 8.21
C LYS A 90 2.93 -2.54 7.04
N ILE A 91 2.73 -3.83 6.83
CA ILE A 91 1.90 -4.33 5.73
C ILE A 91 0.80 -5.19 6.31
N HIS A 92 -0.44 -4.91 5.91
CA HIS A 92 -1.58 -5.78 6.13
C HIS A 92 -2.11 -6.24 4.77
N ALA A 93 -2.14 -7.55 4.55
CA ALA A 93 -2.56 -8.13 3.28
C ALA A 93 -3.57 -9.25 3.51
N GLY A 94 -4.66 -9.26 2.74
CA GLY A 94 -5.65 -10.33 2.80
C GLY A 94 -7.01 -9.97 2.23
N PRO A 95 -7.87 -10.97 1.99
CA PRO A 95 -9.25 -10.76 1.60
C PRO A 95 -10.07 -10.04 2.69
N GLY A 96 -10.87 -9.07 2.28
CA GLY A 96 -11.71 -8.34 3.22
C GLY A 96 -12.88 -7.63 2.55
N MET A 97 -13.87 -7.29 3.35
CA MET A 97 -15.02 -6.49 2.93
C MET A 97 -14.80 -5.03 3.27
N ILE A 98 -15.17 -4.15 2.35
CA ILE A 98 -15.03 -2.71 2.51
C ILE A 98 -16.39 -2.10 2.82
N LYS A 99 -16.42 -1.14 3.74
CA LYS A 99 -17.59 -0.28 3.95
C LYS A 99 -17.40 1.05 3.24
N ARG A 100 -18.37 1.43 2.41
CA ARG A 100 -18.38 2.73 1.74
C ARG A 100 -19.65 3.48 2.12
N ASN A 101 -19.53 4.68 2.68
CA ASN A 101 -20.65 5.50 3.15
C ASN A 101 -21.62 4.74 4.10
N GLY A 102 -21.07 3.91 5.00
CA GLY A 102 -21.85 3.12 5.94
C GLY A 102 -22.48 1.84 5.36
N GLN A 103 -22.44 1.64 4.05
CA GLN A 103 -22.91 0.42 3.39
C GLN A 103 -21.73 -0.53 3.14
N GLN A 104 -21.96 -1.81 3.37
CA GLN A 104 -20.98 -2.86 3.12
C GLN A 104 -20.98 -3.21 1.63
N ASP A 105 -19.81 -3.20 1.02
CA ASP A 105 -19.62 -3.70 -0.34
C ASP A 105 -19.82 -5.23 -0.33
N PRO A 106 -20.70 -5.79 -1.16
CA PRO A 106 -20.93 -7.24 -1.20
C PRO A 106 -19.73 -8.03 -1.73
N GLU A 107 -18.81 -7.39 -2.45
CA GLU A 107 -17.62 -8.01 -2.99
C GLU A 107 -16.52 -8.11 -1.94
N ILE A 108 -15.94 -9.30 -1.78
CA ILE A 108 -14.69 -9.49 -1.03
C ILE A 108 -13.55 -9.06 -1.95
N LYS A 109 -12.81 -8.03 -1.52
CA LYS A 109 -11.65 -7.52 -2.22
C LYS A 109 -10.37 -7.96 -1.54
N PHE A 110 -9.29 -8.09 -2.27
CA PHE A 110 -7.99 -8.22 -1.63
C PHE A 110 -7.50 -6.84 -1.20
N ILE A 111 -7.19 -6.70 0.07
CA ILE A 111 -6.68 -5.47 0.67
C ILE A 111 -5.17 -5.59 0.79
N PHE A 112 -4.45 -4.59 0.27
CA PHE A 112 -3.02 -4.47 0.44
C PHE A 112 -2.72 -3.08 1.00
N ASP A 113 -2.60 -3.01 2.31
CA ASP A 113 -2.37 -1.80 3.09
C ASP A 113 -0.91 -1.76 3.51
N GLN A 114 -0.19 -0.73 3.09
CA GLN A 114 1.22 -0.55 3.39
C GLN A 114 1.47 0.84 3.99
N ASP A 115 1.93 0.89 5.24
CA ASP A 115 2.34 2.09 5.95
C ASP A 115 3.87 2.11 6.06
N LEU A 116 4.51 2.90 5.22
CA LEU A 116 5.95 3.08 5.23
C LEU A 116 6.33 4.34 6.00
N TYR A 117 7.41 4.26 6.78
CA TYR A 117 7.84 5.41 7.54
C TYR A 117 9.33 5.40 7.86
N MET A 118 9.84 6.60 8.09
CA MET A 118 11.13 6.85 8.73
C MET A 118 10.86 7.49 10.10
N GLY A 119 11.50 6.96 11.12
CA GLY A 119 11.44 7.48 12.50
C GLY A 119 12.76 8.09 12.93
N GLY A 120 12.72 8.77 14.07
CA GLY A 120 13.87 9.47 14.62
C GLY A 120 13.85 10.96 14.24
N LYS A 121 14.78 11.73 14.76
CA LYS A 121 14.84 13.19 14.55
C LYS A 121 15.25 13.53 13.12
N LEU A 122 14.29 13.45 12.18
CA LEU A 122 14.52 13.76 10.77
C LEU A 122 14.56 15.29 10.60
N PRO A 123 15.67 15.87 10.11
CA PRO A 123 15.74 17.29 9.80
C PRO A 123 14.63 17.72 8.82
N VAL A 124 14.05 18.89 9.06
CA VAL A 124 12.90 19.40 8.29
C VAL A 124 13.19 19.48 6.80
N ASN A 125 14.39 19.93 6.43
CA ASN A 125 14.85 20.05 5.05
C ASN A 125 15.01 18.70 4.31
N LEU A 126 15.01 17.58 5.02
CA LEU A 126 15.10 16.24 4.43
C LEU A 126 13.73 15.57 4.28
N SER A 127 12.64 16.20 4.72
CA SER A 127 11.30 15.59 4.72
C SER A 127 10.78 15.26 3.32
N ALA A 128 11.02 16.11 2.33
CA ALA A 128 10.63 15.87 0.94
C ALA A 128 11.40 14.68 0.34
N GLY A 129 12.72 14.62 0.53
CA GLY A 129 13.53 13.49 0.11
C GLY A 129 13.16 12.18 0.80
N ALA A 130 12.77 12.24 2.08
CA ALA A 130 12.25 11.09 2.81
C ALA A 130 10.94 10.57 2.20
N LEU A 131 10.00 11.46 1.89
CA LEU A 131 8.74 11.07 1.24
C LEU A 131 8.98 10.45 -0.14
N GLN A 132 9.89 10.98 -0.94
CA GLN A 132 10.27 10.42 -2.23
C GLN A 132 10.87 9.00 -2.07
N THR A 133 11.72 8.82 -1.07
CA THR A 133 12.30 7.50 -0.77
C THR A 133 11.22 6.50 -0.34
N LEU A 134 10.29 6.92 0.54
CA LEU A 134 9.17 6.08 0.98
C LEU A 134 8.26 5.70 -0.19
N HIS A 135 7.99 6.64 -1.11
CA HIS A 135 7.23 6.36 -2.33
C HIS A 135 7.90 5.29 -3.19
N GLY A 136 9.20 5.42 -3.48
CA GLY A 136 9.94 4.43 -4.26
C GLY A 136 9.97 3.04 -3.60
N GLN A 137 10.11 2.98 -2.27
CA GLN A 137 10.04 1.72 -1.52
C GLN A 137 8.63 1.11 -1.55
N ALA A 138 7.58 1.95 -1.39
CA ALA A 138 6.19 1.50 -1.48
C ALA A 138 5.87 0.91 -2.85
N PHE A 139 6.32 1.57 -3.93
CA PHE A 139 6.18 1.07 -5.28
C PHE A 139 6.86 -0.30 -5.47
N SER A 140 8.10 -0.43 -4.99
CA SER A 140 8.86 -1.68 -5.09
C SER A 140 8.19 -2.84 -4.35
N ILE A 141 7.68 -2.57 -3.14
CA ILE A 141 6.93 -3.56 -2.35
C ILE A 141 5.65 -3.95 -3.07
N PHE A 142 4.89 -2.97 -3.53
CA PHE A 142 3.64 -3.20 -4.25
C PHE A 142 3.85 -4.03 -5.51
N ARG A 143 4.82 -3.66 -6.37
CA ARG A 143 5.12 -4.40 -7.60
C ARG A 143 5.63 -5.83 -7.31
N GLY A 144 6.38 -6.00 -6.21
CA GLY A 144 6.82 -7.30 -5.72
C GLY A 144 5.71 -8.14 -5.08
N ALA A 145 4.58 -7.55 -4.70
CA ALA A 145 3.47 -8.27 -4.07
C ALA A 145 2.47 -8.85 -5.08
N ILE A 146 2.38 -8.27 -6.27
CA ILE A 146 1.43 -8.67 -7.30
C ILE A 146 2.10 -9.53 -8.37
N THR A 147 1.32 -10.37 -9.04
CA THR A 147 1.74 -11.14 -10.21
C THR A 147 1.65 -10.29 -11.48
N ASP A 148 2.21 -10.78 -12.57
CA ASP A 148 2.06 -10.12 -13.87
C ASP A 148 0.60 -10.15 -14.33
N THR A 149 -0.15 -11.22 -14.05
CA THR A 149 -1.59 -11.31 -14.34
C THR A 149 -2.38 -10.13 -13.71
N LEU A 150 -2.16 -9.85 -12.43
CA LEU A 150 -2.83 -8.72 -11.78
C LEU A 150 -2.31 -7.37 -12.29
N HIS A 151 -0.99 -7.27 -12.52
CA HIS A 151 -0.38 -6.06 -13.06
C HIS A 151 -0.97 -5.67 -14.41
N ASP A 152 -1.05 -6.63 -15.33
CA ASP A 152 -1.54 -6.39 -16.69
C ASP A 152 -3.04 -6.05 -16.71
N ALA A 153 -3.84 -6.70 -15.84
CA ALA A 153 -5.26 -6.37 -15.68
C ALA A 153 -5.52 -4.96 -15.13
N MET A 154 -4.56 -4.34 -14.47
CA MET A 154 -4.66 -2.95 -14.00
C MET A 154 -4.36 -1.91 -15.10
N GLU A 155 -3.98 -2.33 -16.30
CA GLU A 155 -3.63 -1.46 -17.43
C GLU A 155 -2.66 -0.33 -17.03
N PRO A 156 -1.46 -0.65 -16.52
CA PRO A 156 -0.54 0.37 -16.03
C PRO A 156 -0.16 1.31 -17.16
N GLN A 157 -0.33 2.61 -16.93
CA GLN A 157 0.13 3.62 -17.87
C GLN A 157 1.67 3.63 -17.88
N ASN A 158 2.25 3.47 -19.06
CA ASN A 158 3.68 3.72 -19.27
C ASN A 158 3.92 5.24 -19.15
N ILE A 159 4.44 5.67 -18.01
CA ILE A 159 4.84 7.06 -17.73
C ILE A 159 6.32 7.20 -18.06
#